data_0b8560d79a2c453cebcd3f75c03739db
#
_entry.id   0b8560d79a2c453cebcd3f75c03739db
#
_cell.length_a   1.000
_cell.length_b   1.000
_cell.length_c   1.000
_cell.angle_alpha   90.00
_cell.angle_beta   90.00
_cell.angle_gamma   90.00
#
_symmetry.space_group_name_H-M   'P 1'
#
loop_
_entity.id
_entity.type
_entity.pdbx_description
1 polymer ?
#
loop_
_entity_poly.entity_id
_entity_poly.type
_entity_poly.pdbx_seq_one_letter_code
_entity_poly.pdbx_strand_id
1 'polypeptide(L)'
;MLHVANHHISPGKKQWTWGNGDFGVAWDRNLTDEDGPYIELMTGVYTDNQPDFTWLQPYEEKSWVQYFMPYAEVGYVKNATKDLILNVDVQGNNTKLILYATGKQPKVRVLVKDVSGKILFDNTVNVSPAEPFCVEFPSNGVLAENMITDIYGQDGKLLLTYKADKEEIKPVSYTHLTLPTILR
;
A
#
# COMPACT_ATOMS: atom_id res chain seq x y z
N MET A 1 -10.21 2.75 1.82
CA MET A 1 -10.16 1.59 0.91
C MET A 1 -8.74 1.37 0.45
N LEU A 2 -8.29 0.13 0.34
CA LEU A 2 -6.97 -0.25 -0.16
C LEU A 2 -7.12 -0.97 -1.50
N HIS A 3 -6.28 -0.63 -2.47
CA HIS A 3 -6.20 -1.30 -3.77
C HIS A 3 -4.90 -2.10 -3.85
N VAL A 4 -5.00 -3.41 -3.97
CA VAL A 4 -3.87 -4.35 -4.07
C VAL A 4 -3.90 -5.05 -5.41
N ALA A 5 -2.78 -5.08 -6.11
CA ALA A 5 -2.63 -5.79 -7.37
C ALA A 5 -1.27 -6.50 -7.44
N ASN A 6 -1.15 -7.49 -8.32
CA ASN A 6 0.13 -8.17 -8.56
C ASN A 6 1.11 -7.22 -9.27
N HIS A 7 2.06 -6.67 -8.52
CA HIS A 7 3.00 -5.66 -9.02
C HIS A 7 4.00 -6.18 -10.06
N HIS A 8 4.24 -7.49 -10.14
CA HIS A 8 5.12 -8.07 -11.17
C HIS A 8 4.48 -8.08 -12.55
N ILE A 9 3.15 -8.11 -12.63
CA ILE A 9 2.40 -8.14 -13.89
C ILE A 9 1.73 -6.78 -14.15
N SER A 10 1.23 -6.15 -13.08
CA SER A 10 0.53 -4.86 -13.12
C SER A 10 1.24 -3.82 -12.23
N PRO A 11 2.39 -3.28 -12.65
CA PRO A 11 3.17 -2.34 -11.85
C PRO A 11 2.57 -0.94 -11.80
N GLY A 12 1.76 -0.57 -12.79
CA GLY A 12 1.26 0.78 -12.99
C GLY A 12 -0.05 1.07 -12.27
N LYS A 13 -0.12 0.93 -10.93
CA LYS A 13 -1.29 1.41 -10.18
C LYS A 13 -1.31 2.93 -10.13
N LYS A 14 -2.48 3.52 -10.43
CA LYS A 14 -2.69 4.97 -10.45
C LYS A 14 -4.00 5.35 -9.79
N GLN A 15 -4.01 6.54 -9.22
CA GLN A 15 -5.20 7.21 -8.74
C GLN A 15 -5.30 8.57 -9.43
N TRP A 16 -6.45 8.86 -10.00
CA TRP A 16 -6.75 10.13 -10.66
C TRP A 16 -7.89 10.84 -9.97
N THR A 17 -7.77 12.14 -9.90
CA THR A 17 -8.85 13.04 -9.49
C THR A 17 -8.83 14.27 -10.40
N TRP A 18 -9.96 14.96 -10.48
CA TRP A 18 -10.06 16.23 -11.22
C TRP A 18 -9.59 17.43 -10.41
N GLY A 19 -9.21 17.22 -9.14
CA GLY A 19 -8.82 18.27 -8.22
C GLY A 19 -10.01 19.01 -7.61
N ASN A 20 -9.72 20.06 -6.86
CA ASN A 20 -10.70 20.82 -6.08
C ASN A 20 -10.88 22.28 -6.55
N GLY A 21 -10.31 22.65 -7.68
CA GLY A 21 -10.55 23.94 -8.32
C GLY A 21 -11.86 23.95 -9.13
N ASP A 22 -12.28 25.13 -9.60
CA ASP A 22 -13.56 25.31 -10.32
C ASP A 22 -13.73 24.39 -11.52
N PHE A 23 -12.66 24.14 -12.28
CA PHE A 23 -12.65 23.22 -13.41
C PHE A 23 -12.89 21.77 -12.97
N GLY A 24 -12.20 21.34 -11.91
CA GLY A 24 -12.35 19.98 -11.37
C GLY A 24 -13.77 19.75 -10.82
N VAL A 25 -14.30 20.70 -10.08
CA VAL A 25 -15.68 20.65 -9.55
C VAL A 25 -16.71 20.62 -10.66
N ALA A 26 -16.48 21.34 -11.78
CA ALA A 26 -17.37 21.29 -12.95
C ALA A 26 -17.37 19.91 -13.61
N TRP A 27 -16.19 19.25 -13.70
CA TRP A 27 -16.08 17.88 -14.22
C TRP A 27 -16.69 16.84 -13.29
N ASP A 28 -16.50 16.96 -11.98
CA ASP A 28 -17.12 16.07 -11.00
C ASP A 28 -18.65 16.06 -11.15
N ARG A 29 -19.29 17.20 -11.34
CA ARG A 29 -20.74 17.30 -11.58
C ARG A 29 -21.21 16.60 -12.88
N ASN A 30 -20.35 16.53 -13.89
CA ASN A 30 -20.64 15.82 -15.13
C ASN A 30 -20.49 14.29 -15.00
N LEU A 31 -19.73 13.83 -14.01
CA LEU A 31 -19.38 12.42 -13.84
C LEU A 31 -20.19 11.72 -12.75
N THR A 32 -20.60 12.43 -11.71
CA THR A 32 -21.17 11.83 -10.49
C THR A 32 -22.42 12.52 -9.97
N ASP A 33 -23.20 13.23 -10.73
CA ASP A 33 -24.42 13.92 -10.26
C ASP A 33 -24.24 14.55 -8.85
N GLU A 34 -24.78 13.91 -7.78
CA GLU A 34 -24.75 14.40 -6.40
C GLU A 34 -23.77 13.60 -5.49
N ASP A 35 -23.05 12.61 -6.00
CA ASP A 35 -22.21 11.69 -5.20
C ASP A 35 -20.86 12.30 -4.78
N GLY A 36 -20.56 13.54 -5.17
CA GLY A 36 -19.34 14.25 -4.82
C GLY A 36 -18.16 13.99 -5.76
N PRO A 37 -16.92 14.24 -5.31
CA PRO A 37 -15.75 14.19 -6.17
C PRO A 37 -15.50 12.81 -6.77
N TYR A 38 -15.18 12.79 -8.05
CA TYR A 38 -14.90 11.58 -8.82
C TYR A 38 -13.44 11.14 -8.65
N ILE A 39 -13.25 9.83 -8.41
CA ILE A 39 -11.92 9.21 -8.28
C ILE A 39 -11.84 7.99 -9.20
N GLU A 40 -10.78 7.94 -10.00
CA GLU A 40 -10.44 6.76 -10.80
C GLU A 40 -9.34 5.97 -10.13
N LEU A 41 -9.58 4.67 -9.92
CA LEU A 41 -8.58 3.73 -9.44
C LEU A 41 -8.22 2.78 -10.57
N MET A 42 -6.97 2.84 -11.03
CA MET A 42 -6.50 2.14 -12.21
C MET A 42 -5.39 1.16 -11.89
N THR A 43 -5.40 0.04 -12.58
CA THR A 43 -4.26 -0.87 -12.69
C THR A 43 -4.27 -1.56 -14.06
N GLY A 44 -3.09 -1.98 -14.52
CA GLY A 44 -2.94 -2.63 -15.82
C GLY A 44 -1.52 -3.14 -16.02
N VAL A 45 -1.25 -3.74 -17.17
CA VAL A 45 0.06 -4.28 -17.55
C VAL A 45 1.01 -3.24 -18.15
N TYR A 46 0.70 -1.98 -17.99
CA TYR A 46 1.54 -0.86 -18.41
C TYR A 46 2.44 -0.39 -17.26
N THR A 47 3.58 0.17 -17.58
CA THR A 47 4.54 0.68 -16.60
C THR A 47 4.27 2.15 -16.25
N ASP A 48 3.92 2.95 -17.25
CA ASP A 48 3.80 4.40 -17.11
C ASP A 48 2.62 4.97 -17.91
N ASN A 49 2.44 6.29 -17.83
CA ASN A 49 1.51 7.03 -18.66
C ASN A 49 2.06 7.28 -20.05
N GLN A 50 1.19 7.71 -20.96
CA GLN A 50 1.64 8.28 -22.23
C GLN A 50 2.72 9.34 -21.99
N PRO A 51 3.81 9.37 -22.79
CA PRO A 51 3.98 8.61 -24.05
C PRO A 51 4.56 7.20 -23.90
N ASP A 52 4.73 6.68 -22.70
CA ASP A 52 5.28 5.34 -22.49
C ASP A 52 4.27 4.26 -22.88
N PHE A 53 4.76 3.19 -23.48
CA PHE A 53 3.95 2.11 -24.01
C PHE A 53 4.41 0.76 -23.49
N THR A 54 3.44 -0.13 -23.27
CA THR A 54 3.69 -1.55 -23.00
C THR A 54 3.15 -2.38 -24.16
N TRP A 55 3.98 -3.28 -24.67
CA TRP A 55 3.64 -4.11 -25.81
C TRP A 55 3.10 -5.46 -25.37
N LEU A 56 2.05 -5.94 -26.05
CA LEU A 56 1.64 -7.33 -26.08
C LEU A 56 2.01 -7.88 -27.45
N GLN A 57 2.80 -8.96 -27.46
CA GLN A 57 3.15 -9.64 -28.70
C GLN A 57 1.95 -10.43 -29.25
N PRO A 58 1.91 -10.78 -30.54
CA PRO A 58 0.89 -11.67 -31.07
C PRO A 58 0.84 -12.96 -30.25
N TYR A 59 -0.37 -13.37 -29.84
CA TYR A 59 -0.64 -14.54 -28.99
C TYR A 59 -0.09 -14.46 -27.56
N GLU A 60 0.45 -13.33 -27.13
CA GLU A 60 0.80 -13.09 -25.73
C GLU A 60 -0.47 -12.78 -24.91
N GLU A 61 -0.60 -13.46 -23.76
CA GLU A 61 -1.64 -13.22 -22.78
C GLU A 61 -1.03 -12.84 -21.44
N LYS A 62 -1.57 -11.83 -20.77
CA LYS A 62 -1.23 -11.45 -19.39
C LYS A 62 -2.49 -11.45 -18.55
N SER A 63 -2.44 -12.14 -17.43
CA SER A 63 -3.53 -12.17 -16.45
C SER A 63 -3.02 -11.74 -15.08
N TRP A 64 -3.82 -11.00 -14.34
CA TRP A 64 -3.51 -10.57 -12.98
C TRP A 64 -4.79 -10.48 -12.15
N VAL A 65 -4.61 -10.39 -10.84
CA VAL A 65 -5.70 -10.22 -9.89
C VAL A 65 -5.50 -8.90 -9.15
N GLN A 66 -6.60 -8.19 -8.93
CA GLN A 66 -6.64 -6.98 -8.11
C GLN A 66 -7.74 -7.11 -7.05
N TYR A 67 -7.51 -6.49 -5.90
CA TYR A 67 -8.43 -6.49 -4.78
C TYR A 67 -8.71 -5.04 -4.35
N PHE A 68 -9.98 -4.74 -4.12
CA PHE A 68 -10.43 -3.50 -3.50
C PHE A 68 -10.96 -3.85 -2.11
N MET A 69 -10.24 -3.43 -1.08
CA MET A 69 -10.51 -3.85 0.29
C MET A 69 -10.91 -2.65 1.15
N PRO A 70 -12.14 -2.60 1.66
CA PRO A 70 -12.47 -1.67 2.74
C PRO A 70 -11.71 -2.06 4.00
N TYR A 71 -11.26 -1.09 4.77
CA TYR A 71 -10.63 -1.29 6.07
C TYR A 71 -10.94 -0.13 7.01
N ALA A 72 -10.80 -0.36 8.30
CA ALA A 72 -11.01 0.64 9.35
C ALA A 72 -9.86 0.60 10.36
N GLU A 73 -9.61 1.76 11.01
CA GLU A 73 -8.73 1.93 12.18
C GLU A 73 -7.24 1.66 11.96
N VAL A 74 -6.80 1.29 10.75
CA VAL A 74 -5.39 0.98 10.47
C VAL A 74 -4.54 2.24 10.25
N GLY A 75 -5.15 3.34 9.78
CA GLY A 75 -4.41 4.53 9.38
C GLY A 75 -3.61 4.29 8.10
N TYR A 76 -2.32 4.66 8.10
CA TYR A 76 -1.45 4.49 6.95
C TYR A 76 -1.00 3.04 6.80
N VAL A 77 -1.43 2.39 5.73
CA VAL A 77 -1.06 1.00 5.43
C VAL A 77 0.39 0.93 4.98
N LYS A 78 1.18 0.10 5.65
CA LYS A 78 2.59 -0.15 5.33
C LYS A 78 2.76 -1.34 4.40
N ASN A 79 1.99 -2.40 4.62
CA ASN A 79 1.94 -3.55 3.73
C ASN A 79 0.59 -4.26 3.83
N ALA A 80 0.20 -4.99 2.78
CA ALA A 80 -1.05 -5.73 2.77
C ALA A 80 -0.99 -6.94 1.83
N THR A 81 -1.82 -7.93 2.18
CA THR A 81 -2.22 -9.03 1.30
C THR A 81 -3.74 -8.99 1.12
N LYS A 82 -4.33 -9.90 0.36
CA LYS A 82 -5.79 -10.00 0.28
C LYS A 82 -6.48 -10.32 1.62
N ASP A 83 -5.72 -10.86 2.57
CA ASP A 83 -6.26 -11.34 3.85
C ASP A 83 -5.91 -10.43 5.04
N LEU A 84 -4.79 -9.68 4.95
CA LEU A 84 -4.24 -8.91 6.06
C LEU A 84 -3.80 -7.52 5.61
N ILE A 85 -3.97 -6.53 6.49
CA ILE A 85 -3.52 -5.15 6.31
C ILE A 85 -2.73 -4.74 7.55
N LEU A 86 -1.52 -4.24 7.36
CA LEU A 86 -0.58 -3.92 8.43
C LEU A 86 -0.19 -2.43 8.42
N ASN A 87 -0.22 -1.82 9.59
CA ASN A 87 0.48 -0.58 9.89
C ASN A 87 1.49 -0.80 11.02
N VAL A 88 2.69 -0.28 10.86
CA VAL A 88 3.73 -0.21 11.90
C VAL A 88 4.30 1.20 11.88
N ASP A 89 4.12 1.90 12.98
CA ASP A 89 4.55 3.29 13.15
C ASP A 89 5.48 3.41 14.35
N VAL A 90 6.70 3.92 14.11
CA VAL A 90 7.74 4.08 15.14
C VAL A 90 7.83 5.56 15.49
N GLN A 91 7.48 5.92 16.71
CA GLN A 91 7.52 7.28 17.22
C GLN A 91 8.44 7.35 18.44
N GLY A 92 9.65 7.88 18.26
CA GLY A 92 10.67 7.92 19.30
C GLY A 92 11.02 6.53 19.80
N ASN A 93 10.78 6.24 21.08
CA ASN A 93 11.05 4.92 21.68
C ASN A 93 9.80 4.02 21.75
N ASN A 94 8.73 4.37 21.06
CA ASN A 94 7.49 3.58 21.05
C ASN A 94 7.15 3.14 19.63
N THR A 95 6.65 1.92 19.49
CA THR A 95 6.15 1.36 18.22
C THR A 95 4.68 1.04 18.38
N LYS A 96 3.85 1.57 17.49
CA LYS A 96 2.45 1.21 17.37
C LYS A 96 2.27 0.28 16.18
N LEU A 97 1.68 -0.89 16.42
CA LEU A 97 1.35 -1.87 15.40
C LEU A 97 -0.15 -2.08 15.36
N ILE A 98 -0.71 -2.02 14.16
CA ILE A 98 -2.12 -2.31 13.91
C ILE A 98 -2.20 -3.36 12.81
N LEU A 99 -2.89 -4.45 13.11
CA LEU A 99 -3.16 -5.54 12.16
C LEU A 99 -4.68 -5.69 11.98
N TYR A 100 -5.12 -5.58 10.75
CA TYR A 100 -6.51 -5.77 10.33
C TYR A 100 -6.58 -7.01 9.44
N ALA A 101 -7.68 -7.76 9.54
CA ALA A 101 -7.94 -8.90 8.66
C ALA A 101 -9.24 -8.69 7.90
N THR A 102 -9.27 -9.09 6.63
CA THR A 102 -10.48 -9.03 5.78
C THR A 102 -11.50 -10.13 6.08
N GLY A 103 -11.10 -11.13 6.85
CA GLY A 103 -11.92 -12.22 7.38
C GLY A 103 -11.44 -12.66 8.76
N LYS A 104 -12.07 -13.66 9.37
CA LYS A 104 -11.63 -14.19 10.67
C LYS A 104 -10.31 -14.94 10.53
N GLN A 105 -9.29 -14.50 11.24
CA GLN A 105 -7.95 -15.09 11.29
C GLN A 105 -7.64 -15.51 12.76
N PRO A 106 -7.84 -16.77 13.11
CA PRO A 106 -7.53 -17.24 14.47
C PRO A 106 -6.04 -17.51 14.62
N LYS A 107 -5.51 -17.32 15.84
CA LYS A 107 -4.16 -17.67 16.25
C LYS A 107 -3.07 -17.18 15.31
N VAL A 108 -3.19 -15.92 14.87
CA VAL A 108 -2.15 -15.25 14.09
C VAL A 108 -1.01 -14.86 15.01
N ARG A 109 0.22 -15.30 14.72
CA ARG A 109 1.41 -14.86 15.45
C ARG A 109 1.98 -13.61 14.81
N VAL A 110 2.12 -12.57 15.63
CA VAL A 110 2.75 -11.29 15.28
C VAL A 110 4.14 -11.27 15.89
N LEU A 111 5.18 -11.34 15.06
CA LEU A 111 6.58 -11.33 15.48
C LEU A 111 7.26 -10.07 14.93
N VAL A 112 7.78 -9.23 15.83
CA VAL A 112 8.60 -8.09 15.47
C VAL A 112 10.00 -8.28 16.02
N LYS A 113 10.99 -8.15 15.13
CA LYS A 113 12.42 -8.31 15.47
C LYS A 113 13.25 -7.20 14.81
N ASP A 114 14.41 -6.95 15.32
CA ASP A 114 15.40 -6.14 14.63
C ASP A 114 16.17 -6.94 13.57
N VAL A 115 16.99 -6.26 12.76
CA VAL A 115 17.82 -6.88 11.71
C VAL A 115 18.87 -7.84 12.26
N SER A 116 19.20 -7.80 13.58
CA SER A 116 20.08 -8.76 14.25
C SER A 116 19.36 -10.03 14.70
N GLY A 117 18.02 -10.03 14.60
CA GLY A 117 17.16 -11.13 15.06
C GLY A 117 16.68 -11.01 16.50
N LYS A 118 17.01 -9.92 17.21
CA LYS A 118 16.51 -9.67 18.57
C LYS A 118 15.00 -9.39 18.52
N ILE A 119 14.25 -10.13 19.30
CA ILE A 119 12.78 -9.99 19.38
C ILE A 119 12.42 -8.74 20.16
N LEU A 120 11.58 -7.91 19.58
CA LEU A 120 11.00 -6.71 20.17
C LEU A 120 9.56 -6.96 20.65
N PHE A 121 8.82 -7.77 19.89
CA PHE A 121 7.44 -8.15 20.22
C PHE A 121 7.14 -9.53 19.63
N ASP A 122 6.45 -10.39 20.38
CA ASP A 122 5.99 -11.71 19.93
C ASP A 122 4.68 -12.04 20.66
N ASN A 123 3.60 -12.17 19.91
CA ASN A 123 2.30 -12.53 20.49
C ASN A 123 1.44 -13.28 19.47
N THR A 124 0.53 -14.09 19.98
CA THR A 124 -0.47 -14.80 19.15
C THR A 124 -1.87 -14.28 19.47
N VAL A 125 -2.55 -13.80 18.46
CA VAL A 125 -3.81 -13.08 18.57
C VAL A 125 -4.86 -13.61 17.61
N ASN A 126 -6.13 -13.31 17.87
CA ASN A 126 -7.20 -13.46 16.90
C ASN A 126 -7.49 -12.10 16.28
N VAL A 127 -7.65 -12.06 14.97
CA VAL A 127 -7.93 -10.82 14.24
C VAL A 127 -9.13 -11.02 13.33
N SER A 128 -9.99 -10.04 13.24
CA SER A 128 -11.16 -10.06 12.36
C SER A 128 -11.52 -8.65 11.86
N PRO A 129 -12.41 -8.51 10.87
CA PRO A 129 -12.87 -7.19 10.45
C PRO A 129 -13.50 -6.35 11.57
N ALA A 130 -14.18 -7.01 12.52
CA ALA A 130 -14.82 -6.35 13.66
C ALA A 130 -13.86 -6.08 14.82
N GLU A 131 -12.72 -6.79 14.87
CA GLU A 131 -11.77 -6.73 15.97
C GLU A 131 -10.33 -6.65 15.42
N PRO A 132 -9.89 -5.48 14.94
CA PRO A 132 -8.50 -5.25 14.59
C PRO A 132 -7.59 -5.40 15.81
N PHE A 133 -6.41 -5.94 15.62
CA PHE A 133 -5.41 -6.01 16.70
C PHE A 133 -4.58 -4.73 16.71
N CYS A 134 -4.54 -4.06 17.86
CA CYS A 134 -3.71 -2.87 18.09
C CYS A 134 -2.84 -3.09 19.32
N VAL A 135 -1.54 -2.79 19.21
CA VAL A 135 -0.58 -2.88 20.30
C VAL A 135 0.45 -1.78 20.22
N GLU A 136 0.90 -1.34 21.38
CA GLU A 136 2.06 -0.46 21.54
C GLU A 136 3.14 -1.17 22.37
N PHE A 137 4.39 -1.06 21.94
CA PHE A 137 5.54 -1.66 22.62
C PHE A 137 6.80 -0.81 22.42
N PRO A 138 7.80 -0.92 23.32
CA PRO A 138 9.05 -0.18 23.21
C PRO A 138 9.84 -0.58 21.96
N SER A 139 10.27 0.40 21.15
CA SER A 139 11.21 0.16 20.04
C SER A 139 12.64 -0.12 20.51
N ASN A 140 12.96 0.21 21.76
CA ASN A 140 14.30 0.08 22.37
C ASN A 140 15.41 0.76 21.53
N GLY A 141 15.08 1.89 20.90
CA GLY A 141 16.00 2.64 20.03
C GLY A 141 16.19 2.05 18.63
N VAL A 142 15.44 0.99 18.27
CA VAL A 142 15.47 0.43 16.92
C VAL A 142 14.67 1.33 15.98
N LEU A 143 15.32 1.76 14.89
CA LEU A 143 14.69 2.56 13.85
C LEU A 143 13.78 1.69 12.97
N ALA A 144 12.75 2.29 12.36
CA ALA A 144 11.78 1.59 11.50
C ALA A 144 12.46 0.78 10.39
N GLU A 145 13.48 1.31 9.75
CA GLU A 145 14.26 0.65 8.69
C GLU A 145 15.03 -0.60 9.13
N ASN A 146 15.28 -0.72 10.42
CA ASN A 146 15.96 -1.86 11.04
C ASN A 146 14.99 -2.83 11.72
N MET A 147 13.68 -2.62 11.57
CA MET A 147 12.63 -3.44 12.15
C MET A 147 12.00 -4.33 11.08
N ILE A 148 11.81 -5.60 11.43
CA ILE A 148 11.17 -6.60 10.57
C ILE A 148 9.92 -7.10 11.29
N THR A 149 8.77 -7.01 10.65
CA THR A 149 7.50 -7.53 11.16
C THR A 149 7.06 -8.70 10.30
N ASP A 150 6.96 -9.86 10.91
CA ASP A 150 6.50 -11.10 10.28
C ASP A 150 5.17 -11.54 10.89
N ILE A 151 4.19 -11.84 10.06
CA ILE A 151 2.87 -12.32 10.47
C ILE A 151 2.68 -13.75 9.97
N TYR A 152 2.44 -14.67 10.91
CA TYR A 152 2.26 -16.08 10.61
C TYR A 152 0.83 -16.52 10.91
N GLY A 153 0.29 -17.38 10.07
CA GLY A 153 -0.99 -18.05 10.30
C GLY A 153 -0.91 -19.14 11.36
N GLN A 154 -2.06 -19.69 11.72
CA GLN A 154 -2.16 -20.81 12.68
C GLN A 154 -1.36 -22.05 12.25
N ASP A 155 -1.18 -22.25 10.95
CA ASP A 155 -0.40 -23.35 10.34
C ASP A 155 1.11 -23.05 10.31
N GLY A 156 1.56 -21.93 10.85
CA GLY A 156 2.94 -21.48 10.82
C GLY A 156 3.40 -20.89 9.48
N LYS A 157 2.52 -20.77 8.51
CA LYS A 157 2.82 -20.16 7.20
C LYS A 157 2.98 -18.66 7.36
N LEU A 158 4.03 -18.10 6.74
CA LEU A 158 4.20 -16.65 6.64
C LEU A 158 3.10 -16.07 5.73
N LEU A 159 2.25 -15.20 6.29
CA LEU A 159 1.14 -14.54 5.61
C LEU A 159 1.53 -13.16 5.10
N LEU A 160 2.35 -12.44 5.84
CA LEU A 160 2.80 -11.10 5.50
C LEU A 160 4.11 -10.80 6.20
N THR A 161 5.03 -10.13 5.51
CA THR A 161 6.25 -9.56 6.09
C THR A 161 6.36 -8.10 5.72
N TYR A 162 6.93 -7.29 6.62
CA TYR A 162 7.19 -5.88 6.36
C TYR A 162 8.52 -5.48 6.94
N LYS A 163 9.30 -4.76 6.15
CA LYS A 163 10.49 -4.01 6.54
C LYS A 163 10.42 -2.67 5.84
N ALA A 164 10.62 -1.58 6.57
CA ALA A 164 10.67 -0.26 5.95
C ALA A 164 11.90 -0.17 5.03
N ASP A 165 11.72 0.36 3.84
CA ASP A 165 12.82 0.72 2.96
C ASP A 165 13.60 1.88 3.57
N LYS A 166 14.91 1.93 3.32
CA LYS A 166 15.67 3.14 3.59
C LYS A 166 15.15 4.23 2.66
N GLU A 167 14.78 5.38 3.20
CA GLU A 167 14.44 6.53 2.40
C GLU A 167 15.66 6.97 1.57
N GLU A 168 15.78 6.46 0.36
CA GLU A 168 16.64 7.06 -0.64
C GLU A 168 15.89 8.26 -1.22
N ILE A 169 16.26 9.45 -0.78
CA ILE A 169 15.86 10.69 -1.46
C ILE A 169 16.51 10.68 -2.83
N LYS A 170 15.85 10.10 -3.81
CA LYS A 170 16.26 10.23 -5.20
C LYS A 170 15.94 11.65 -5.63
N PRO A 171 16.94 12.45 -6.06
CA PRO A 171 16.67 13.76 -6.60
C PRO A 171 15.72 13.59 -7.79
N VAL A 172 14.57 14.23 -7.74
CA VAL A 172 13.63 14.26 -8.86
C VAL A 172 14.33 15.06 -9.97
N SER A 173 14.82 14.38 -11.00
CA SER A 173 15.28 15.07 -12.21
C SER A 173 14.03 15.55 -12.95
N TYR A 174 13.72 16.83 -12.81
CA TYR A 174 12.75 17.47 -13.69
C TYR A 174 13.37 17.53 -15.09
N THR A 175 12.98 16.61 -15.95
CA THR A 175 13.12 16.83 -17.38
C THR A 175 12.15 17.95 -17.75
N HIS A 176 12.64 19.16 -17.85
CA HIS A 176 11.88 20.23 -18.49
C HIS A 176 11.63 19.80 -19.94
N LEU A 177 10.44 19.37 -20.24
CA LEU A 177 9.94 19.35 -21.62
C LEU A 177 9.87 20.81 -22.06
N THR A 178 10.94 21.30 -22.69
CA THR A 178 10.88 22.54 -23.45
C THR A 178 9.90 22.28 -24.59
N LEU A 179 8.69 22.82 -24.46
CA LEU A 179 7.77 22.92 -25.59
C LEU A 179 8.51 23.57 -26.76
N PRO A 180 8.50 23.00 -27.97
CA PRO A 180 9.10 23.65 -29.11
C PRO A 180 8.39 25.00 -29.31
N THR A 181 9.15 26.08 -29.18
CA THR A 181 8.67 27.42 -29.51
C THR A 181 8.42 27.44 -30.99
N ILE A 182 7.17 27.40 -31.41
CA ILE A 182 6.82 27.66 -32.80
C ILE A 182 7.02 29.17 -33.00
N LEU A 183 8.17 29.54 -33.53
CA LEU A 183 8.37 30.88 -34.07
C LEU A 183 7.50 31.00 -35.33
N ARG A 184 6.59 31.96 -35.31
CA ARG A 184 5.92 32.48 -36.50
C ARG A 184 6.82 33.43 -37.25
#